data_78fd6e5a4333d095bac9dd449d6795da
#
_entry.id   78fd6e5a4333d095bac9dd449d6795da
#
_cell.length_a   1.000
_cell.length_b   1.000
_cell.length_c   1.000
_cell.angle_alpha   90.00
_cell.angle_beta   90.00
_cell.angle_gamma   90.00
#
_symmetry.space_group_name_H-M   'P 1'
#
loop_
_entity.id
_entity.type
_entity.pdbx_description
1 polymer ?
#
loop_
_entity_poly.entity_id
_entity_poly.type
_entity_poly.pdbx_seq_one_letter_code
_entity_poly.pdbx_strand_id
1 'polypeptide(L)'
;MKPEHLALLRNKQWRLNNLYWITDKEGRPVRFKMTPEQSEYFEGIHNRNIILKARQLGFTTEVCIIQLDAAIFESAKCALIAHTLPDAKRLFREKIKYAYERLPDEIKAANPASNDSAGELVFSKGGSVTVSVSFRGGTLRYLHVSEFGKICARQPEKAREIVTGAFEAVSTECFTTIESTAEGRAGYFFDYCQLAEKALMQGKSLSPLDWKFFFFSWWKNPQYAIDPVEQLPQRLTDYFDELSGKYGITLNDRQKAWYYAKEKTLGDDMKREYPS
;
A
#
# COMPACT_ATOMS: atom_id res chain seq x y z
N MET A 1 5.51 18.68 26.59
CA MET A 1 4.26 17.99 26.16
C MET A 1 3.45 17.60 27.38
N LYS A 2 2.11 17.80 27.37
CA LYS A 2 1.23 17.45 28.51
C LYS A 2 1.11 15.91 28.65
N PRO A 3 0.92 15.37 29.88
CA PRO A 3 0.78 13.91 30.10
C PRO A 3 -0.30 13.24 29.25
N GLU A 4 -1.41 13.92 29.02
CA GLU A 4 -2.54 13.46 28.16
C GLU A 4 -2.07 13.21 26.71
N HIS A 5 -1.23 14.09 26.17
CA HIS A 5 -0.67 13.92 24.81
C HIS A 5 0.30 12.74 24.74
N LEU A 6 1.06 12.47 25.81
CA LEU A 6 1.94 11.30 25.87
C LEU A 6 1.18 9.98 25.82
N ALA A 7 0.00 9.92 26.46
CA ALA A 7 -0.85 8.73 26.39
C ALA A 7 -1.35 8.46 24.97
N LEU A 8 -1.76 9.50 24.25
CA LEU A 8 -2.19 9.40 22.85
C LEU A 8 -1.05 8.94 21.91
N LEU A 9 0.19 9.42 22.15
CA LEU A 9 1.35 9.03 21.37
C LEU A 9 1.76 7.55 21.54
N ARG A 10 1.30 6.86 22.59
CA ARG A 10 1.51 5.41 22.73
C ARG A 10 0.62 4.59 21.79
N ASN A 11 -0.49 5.14 21.33
CA ASN A 11 -1.42 4.47 20.42
C ASN A 11 -0.99 4.69 18.96
N LYS A 12 -0.53 3.64 18.28
CA LYS A 12 -0.07 3.71 16.89
C LYS A 12 -1.19 4.16 15.95
N GLN A 13 -2.39 3.60 16.06
CA GLN A 13 -3.53 3.96 15.22
C GLN A 13 -3.89 5.46 15.37
N TRP A 14 -3.84 5.96 16.60
CA TRP A 14 -4.04 7.39 16.84
C TRP A 14 -2.95 8.24 16.16
N ARG A 15 -1.68 7.86 16.30
CA ARG A 15 -0.55 8.58 15.65
C ARG A 15 -0.74 8.64 14.15
N LEU A 16 -1.03 7.51 13.50
CA LEU A 16 -1.25 7.44 12.05
C LEU A 16 -2.36 8.39 11.60
N ASN A 17 -3.47 8.43 12.31
CA ASN A 17 -4.62 9.26 11.95
C ASN A 17 -4.52 10.75 12.35
N ASN A 18 -3.52 11.14 13.14
CA ASN A 18 -3.50 12.49 13.72
C ASN A 18 -2.18 13.26 13.56
N LEU A 19 -1.05 12.59 13.31
CA LEU A 19 0.25 13.28 13.27
C LEU A 19 0.70 13.66 11.87
N TYR A 20 0.38 12.84 10.87
CA TYR A 20 1.02 12.93 9.56
C TYR A 20 0.23 13.77 8.58
N TRP A 21 0.94 14.55 7.79
CA TRP A 21 0.39 15.30 6.67
C TRP A 21 0.76 14.63 5.37
N ILE A 22 -0.18 14.60 4.45
CA ILE A 22 -0.02 14.07 3.10
C ILE A 22 -0.53 15.10 2.08
N THR A 23 -0.27 14.84 0.81
CA THR A 23 -0.86 15.60 -0.28
C THR A 23 -2.04 14.80 -0.84
N ASP A 24 -3.22 15.42 -0.96
CA ASP A 24 -4.39 14.83 -1.61
C ASP A 24 -4.24 14.77 -3.14
N LYS A 25 -5.28 14.29 -3.84
CA LYS A 25 -5.27 14.15 -5.32
C LYS A 25 -5.22 15.50 -6.04
N GLU A 26 -5.67 16.57 -5.38
CA GLU A 26 -5.65 17.94 -5.88
C GLU A 26 -4.37 18.70 -5.52
N GLY A 27 -3.40 18.02 -4.88
CA GLY A 27 -2.12 18.63 -4.48
C GLY A 27 -2.19 19.43 -3.18
N ARG A 28 -3.30 19.39 -2.43
CA ARG A 28 -3.47 20.14 -1.19
C ARG A 28 -2.94 19.37 0.03
N PRO A 29 -2.32 20.07 1.00
CA PRO A 29 -1.92 19.45 2.25
C PRO A 29 -3.14 19.10 3.11
N VAL A 30 -3.25 17.82 3.48
CA VAL A 30 -4.32 17.30 4.34
C VAL A 30 -3.74 16.38 5.42
N ARG A 31 -4.43 16.26 6.56
CA ARG A 31 -4.07 15.26 7.56
C ARG A 31 -4.37 13.87 7.02
N PHE A 32 -3.41 12.96 7.15
CA PHE A 32 -3.65 11.56 6.85
C PHE A 32 -4.70 11.01 7.81
N LYS A 33 -5.71 10.39 7.26
CA LYS A 33 -6.72 9.61 7.97
C LYS A 33 -6.98 8.36 7.16
N MET A 34 -6.88 7.20 7.79
CA MET A 34 -7.17 5.94 7.14
C MET A 34 -8.62 5.89 6.66
N THR A 35 -8.82 5.46 5.41
CA THR A 35 -10.13 5.07 4.89
C THR A 35 -10.57 3.76 5.55
N PRO A 36 -11.85 3.33 5.41
CA PRO A 36 -12.28 2.03 5.90
C PRO A 36 -11.42 0.86 5.41
N GLU A 37 -11.04 0.88 4.12
CA GLU A 37 -10.18 -0.15 3.49
C GLU A 37 -8.77 -0.13 4.07
N GLN A 38 -8.22 1.04 4.33
CA GLN A 38 -6.91 1.20 4.96
C GLN A 38 -6.96 0.73 6.43
N SER A 39 -8.04 1.03 7.15
CA SER A 39 -8.23 0.51 8.51
C SER A 39 -8.34 -1.02 8.52
N GLU A 40 -9.07 -1.61 7.55
CA GLU A 40 -9.15 -3.07 7.34
C GLU A 40 -7.76 -3.68 7.16
N TYR A 41 -6.92 -3.06 6.32
CA TYR A 41 -5.54 -3.50 6.14
C TYR A 41 -4.71 -3.35 7.42
N PHE A 42 -4.72 -2.16 8.04
CA PHE A 42 -3.94 -1.88 9.25
C PHE A 42 -4.25 -2.83 10.40
N GLU A 43 -5.52 -3.09 10.68
CA GLU A 43 -5.98 -4.01 11.72
C GLU A 43 -5.68 -5.47 11.39
N GLY A 44 -5.59 -5.77 10.10
CA GLY A 44 -5.32 -7.10 9.59
C GLY A 44 -3.86 -7.41 9.31
N ILE A 45 -2.90 -6.49 9.51
CA ILE A 45 -1.49 -6.70 9.16
C ILE A 45 -0.94 -8.00 9.73
N HIS A 46 -0.30 -8.78 8.88
CA HIS A 46 0.39 -10.02 9.16
C HIS A 46 1.89 -9.88 8.83
N ASN A 47 2.70 -10.86 9.10
CA ASN A 47 4.13 -10.82 8.78
C ASN A 47 4.41 -10.66 7.28
N ARG A 48 3.64 -11.33 6.43
CA ARG A 48 3.69 -11.17 4.97
C ARG A 48 2.32 -10.78 4.43
N ASN A 49 2.24 -9.62 3.77
CA ASN A 49 1.00 -9.04 3.28
C ASN A 49 1.07 -8.82 1.78
N ILE A 50 0.05 -9.26 1.07
CA ILE A 50 -0.11 -8.99 -0.35
C ILE A 50 -1.41 -8.23 -0.59
N ILE A 51 -1.31 -7.06 -1.22
CA ILE A 51 -2.43 -6.17 -1.50
C ILE A 51 -2.63 -6.11 -3.01
N LEU A 52 -3.68 -6.78 -3.49
CA LEU A 52 -4.21 -6.58 -4.84
C LEU A 52 -5.28 -5.49 -4.78
N LYS A 53 -5.08 -4.41 -5.51
CA LYS A 53 -5.90 -3.21 -5.36
C LYS A 53 -6.25 -2.54 -6.69
N ALA A 54 -7.35 -1.81 -6.72
CA ALA A 54 -7.59 -0.80 -7.75
C ALA A 54 -6.65 0.40 -7.58
N ARG A 55 -6.47 1.18 -8.63
CA ARG A 55 -5.65 2.40 -8.59
C ARG A 55 -6.14 3.39 -7.53
N GLN A 56 -5.20 4.22 -7.04
CA GLN A 56 -5.47 5.42 -6.23
C GLN A 56 -6.28 5.19 -4.95
N LEU A 57 -6.20 4.01 -4.35
CA LEU A 57 -6.79 3.71 -3.04
C LEU A 57 -5.91 4.14 -1.85
N GLY A 58 -4.72 4.70 -2.12
CA GLY A 58 -3.86 5.30 -1.09
C GLY A 58 -3.00 4.33 -0.28
N PHE A 59 -2.98 3.02 -0.59
CA PHE A 59 -2.20 2.02 0.16
C PHE A 59 -0.70 2.29 0.16
N THR A 60 -0.12 2.72 -0.97
CA THR A 60 1.31 3.11 -1.01
C THR A 60 1.61 4.22 -0.01
N THR A 61 0.71 5.22 0.12
CA THR A 61 0.85 6.29 1.12
C THR A 61 0.74 5.75 2.52
N GLU A 62 -0.25 4.93 2.81
CA GLU A 62 -0.45 4.31 4.13
C GLU A 62 0.77 3.50 4.58
N VAL A 63 1.27 2.59 3.74
CA VAL A 63 2.44 1.77 4.09
C VAL A 63 3.69 2.64 4.32
N CYS A 64 3.88 3.70 3.52
CA CYS A 64 4.96 4.68 3.77
C CYS A 64 4.81 5.40 5.12
N ILE A 65 3.60 5.79 5.51
CA ILE A 65 3.33 6.42 6.82
C ILE A 65 3.54 5.42 7.96
N ILE A 66 3.12 4.17 7.80
CA ILE A 66 3.38 3.09 8.78
C ILE A 66 4.89 2.89 8.98
N GLN A 67 5.68 2.89 7.90
CA GLN A 67 7.14 2.76 7.98
C GLN A 67 7.78 3.96 8.67
N LEU A 68 7.37 5.18 8.33
CA LEU A 68 7.87 6.40 8.98
C LEU A 68 7.56 6.39 10.48
N ASP A 69 6.33 6.05 10.85
CA ASP A 69 5.90 5.93 12.25
C ASP A 69 6.75 4.91 13.02
N ALA A 70 6.96 3.73 12.43
CA ALA A 70 7.76 2.67 13.03
C ALA A 70 9.24 3.09 13.18
N ALA A 71 9.81 3.80 12.21
CA ALA A 71 11.18 4.30 12.30
C ALA A 71 11.34 5.33 13.42
N ILE A 72 10.37 6.21 13.62
CA ILE A 72 10.41 7.27 14.65
C ILE A 72 10.14 6.70 16.04
N PHE A 73 9.09 5.91 16.22
CA PHE A 73 8.57 5.52 17.53
C PHE A 73 9.00 4.12 18.00
N GLU A 74 9.41 3.24 17.07
CA GLU A 74 9.80 1.86 17.37
C GLU A 74 11.29 1.59 17.04
N SER A 75 12.03 2.61 16.60
CA SER A 75 13.42 2.49 16.13
C SER A 75 13.59 1.41 15.05
N ALA A 76 12.56 1.22 14.22
CA ALA A 76 12.54 0.20 13.19
C ALA A 76 13.38 0.61 11.97
N LYS A 77 14.11 -0.36 11.40
CA LYS A 77 14.75 -0.21 10.09
C LYS A 77 13.78 -0.62 9.01
N CYS A 78 13.46 0.32 8.11
CA CYS A 78 12.46 0.15 7.07
C CYS A 78 13.10 0.34 5.69
N ALA A 79 12.64 -0.45 4.71
CA ALA A 79 13.05 -0.30 3.32
C ALA A 79 11.83 -0.16 2.40
N LEU A 80 11.95 0.74 1.41
CA LEU A 80 10.99 0.92 0.32
C LEU A 80 11.66 0.56 -1.00
N ILE A 81 11.08 -0.38 -1.73
CA ILE A 81 11.45 -0.74 -3.09
C ILE A 81 10.34 -0.32 -4.04
N ALA A 82 10.69 0.29 -5.18
CA ALA A 82 9.76 0.61 -6.25
C ALA A 82 10.30 0.14 -7.60
N HIS A 83 9.48 0.29 -8.65
CA HIS A 83 9.80 -0.17 -10.00
C HIS A 83 11.15 0.38 -10.52
N THR A 84 11.43 1.67 -10.29
CA THR A 84 12.72 2.31 -10.62
C THR A 84 13.26 3.10 -9.42
N LEU A 85 14.57 3.39 -9.42
CA LEU A 85 15.15 4.25 -8.38
C LEU A 85 14.57 5.69 -8.36
N PRO A 86 14.33 6.34 -9.51
CA PRO A 86 13.60 7.61 -9.53
C PRO A 86 12.21 7.53 -8.92
N ASP A 87 11.45 6.46 -9.18
CA ASP A 87 10.12 6.25 -8.56
C ASP A 87 10.24 6.07 -7.05
N ALA A 88 11.20 5.26 -6.58
CA ALA A 88 11.45 5.07 -5.15
C ALA A 88 11.80 6.39 -4.46
N LYS A 89 12.71 7.19 -5.03
CA LYS A 89 13.07 8.52 -4.51
C LYS A 89 11.90 9.50 -4.55
N ARG A 90 11.04 9.44 -5.59
CA ARG A 90 9.83 10.26 -5.68
C ARG A 90 8.85 9.90 -4.56
N LEU A 91 8.55 8.60 -4.37
CA LEU A 91 7.69 8.13 -3.28
C LEU A 91 8.24 8.54 -1.92
N PHE A 92 9.55 8.38 -1.70
CA PHE A 92 10.20 8.79 -0.47
C PHE A 92 10.01 10.29 -0.19
N ARG A 93 10.31 11.15 -1.17
CA ARG A 93 10.14 12.60 -1.04
C ARG A 93 8.69 12.99 -0.77
N GLU A 94 7.73 12.44 -1.56
CA GLU A 94 6.34 12.87 -1.54
C GLU A 94 5.51 12.26 -0.41
N LYS A 95 5.92 11.09 0.14
CA LYS A 95 5.15 10.39 1.15
C LYS A 95 5.83 10.36 2.51
N ILE A 96 7.14 10.09 2.53
CA ILE A 96 7.90 9.90 3.78
C ILE A 96 8.48 11.24 4.26
N LYS A 97 9.32 11.87 3.43
CA LYS A 97 9.98 13.13 3.79
C LYS A 97 8.97 14.26 3.98
N TYR A 98 8.00 14.39 3.09
CA TYR A 98 6.91 15.35 3.20
C TYR A 98 6.15 15.25 4.53
N ALA A 99 5.84 14.02 4.98
CA ALA A 99 5.15 13.79 6.23
C ALA A 99 6.06 14.06 7.45
N TYR A 100 7.34 13.69 7.39
CA TYR A 100 8.32 13.95 8.45
C TYR A 100 8.55 15.44 8.68
N GLU A 101 8.74 16.21 7.62
CA GLU A 101 8.99 17.67 7.69
C GLU A 101 7.86 18.42 8.40
N ARG A 102 6.62 17.89 8.33
CA ARG A 102 5.40 18.50 8.92
C ARG A 102 5.01 17.94 10.28
N LEU A 103 5.84 17.07 10.86
CA LEU A 103 5.64 16.66 12.25
C LEU A 103 5.86 17.81 13.23
N PRO A 104 5.18 17.80 14.39
CA PRO A 104 5.45 18.73 15.47
C PRO A 104 6.94 18.72 15.87
N ASP A 105 7.48 19.91 16.16
CA ASP A 105 8.92 20.08 16.47
C ASP A 105 9.35 19.28 17.70
N GLU A 106 8.46 19.11 18.68
CA GLU A 106 8.71 18.30 19.87
C GLU A 106 8.94 16.82 19.53
N ILE A 107 8.23 16.28 18.53
CA ILE A 107 8.45 14.90 18.07
C ILE A 107 9.77 14.79 17.34
N LYS A 108 10.11 15.73 16.46
CA LYS A 108 11.39 15.77 15.75
C LYS A 108 12.55 15.92 16.73
N ALA A 109 12.41 16.78 17.74
CA ALA A 109 13.44 16.98 18.78
C ALA A 109 13.62 15.74 19.67
N ALA A 110 12.56 14.96 19.92
CA ALA A 110 12.64 13.74 20.74
C ALA A 110 13.37 12.58 20.04
N ASN A 111 13.42 12.57 18.72
CA ASN A 111 14.16 11.62 17.90
C ASN A 111 14.59 12.28 16.58
N PRO A 112 15.61 13.17 16.62
CA PRO A 112 16.03 13.93 15.45
C PRO A 112 16.62 13.03 14.36
N ALA A 113 16.47 13.44 13.10
CA ALA A 113 17.17 12.81 12.00
C ALA A 113 18.67 13.10 12.11
N SER A 114 19.48 12.04 12.12
CA SER A 114 20.94 12.10 12.06
C SER A 114 21.46 12.08 10.62
N ASN A 115 20.68 11.54 9.68
CA ASN A 115 20.89 11.64 8.25
C ASN A 115 19.56 11.93 7.55
N ASP A 116 19.55 12.95 6.70
CA ASP A 116 18.39 13.33 5.86
C ASP A 116 18.90 13.56 4.44
N SER A 117 18.85 12.52 3.63
CA SER A 117 19.25 12.52 2.22
C SER A 117 18.08 12.36 1.25
N ALA A 118 18.37 12.34 -0.04
CA ALA A 118 17.35 12.15 -1.10
C ALA A 118 16.74 10.74 -1.15
N GLY A 119 17.24 9.80 -0.36
CA GLY A 119 16.77 8.41 -0.36
C GLY A 119 16.84 7.72 0.98
N GLU A 120 17.17 8.47 2.05
CA GLU A 120 17.29 7.89 3.37
C GLU A 120 17.02 8.92 4.47
N LEU A 121 16.24 8.50 5.47
CA LEU A 121 16.11 9.15 6.78
C LEU A 121 16.63 8.18 7.84
N VAL A 122 17.63 8.61 8.62
CA VAL A 122 18.12 7.86 9.77
C VAL A 122 17.89 8.71 11.03
N PHE A 123 17.33 8.09 12.05
CA PHE A 123 17.00 8.75 13.31
C PHE A 123 18.04 8.42 14.39
N SER A 124 18.27 9.36 15.31
CA SER A 124 19.27 9.25 16.37
C SER A 124 19.08 8.03 17.28
N LYS A 125 17.85 7.51 17.39
CA LYS A 125 17.52 6.29 18.14
C LYS A 125 17.66 5.00 17.33
N GLY A 126 18.25 5.05 16.12
CA GLY A 126 18.58 3.87 15.31
C GLY A 126 17.52 3.43 14.31
N GLY A 127 16.35 4.04 14.30
CA GLY A 127 15.33 3.79 13.25
C GLY A 127 15.74 4.43 11.93
N SER A 128 15.29 3.86 10.81
CA SER A 128 15.56 4.43 9.48
C SER A 128 14.50 4.06 8.45
N VAL A 129 14.35 4.89 7.42
CA VAL A 129 13.65 4.56 6.20
C VAL A 129 14.57 4.79 5.02
N THR A 130 14.87 3.73 4.26
CA THR A 130 15.79 3.76 3.14
C THR A 130 15.10 3.31 1.86
N VAL A 131 15.35 3.99 0.73
CA VAL A 131 14.85 3.55 -0.57
C VAL A 131 15.92 2.81 -1.35
N SER A 132 15.51 1.75 -2.04
CA SER A 132 16.39 0.94 -2.87
C SER A 132 15.65 0.38 -4.08
N VAL A 133 16.38 -0.17 -5.03
CA VAL A 133 15.85 -1.00 -6.12
C VAL A 133 16.03 -2.49 -5.83
N SER A 134 16.96 -2.83 -4.93
CA SER A 134 17.19 -4.17 -4.39
C SER A 134 17.75 -4.02 -2.97
N PHE A 135 17.55 -5.00 -2.14
CA PHE A 135 18.07 -5.03 -0.78
C PHE A 135 18.74 -6.39 -0.53
N ARG A 136 20.03 -6.37 -0.21
CA ARG A 136 20.77 -7.57 0.17
C ARG A 136 21.58 -7.27 1.44
N GLY A 137 21.35 -8.08 2.46
CA GLY A 137 22.04 -7.92 3.74
C GLY A 137 21.42 -6.84 4.64
N GLY A 138 21.67 -6.94 5.94
CA GLY A 138 21.02 -6.12 6.96
C GLY A 138 19.72 -6.72 7.45
N THR A 139 19.27 -6.31 8.65
CA THR A 139 18.00 -6.75 9.23
C THR A 139 16.98 -5.65 9.08
N LEU A 140 15.89 -5.94 8.36
CA LEU A 140 14.74 -5.04 8.20
C LEU A 140 13.60 -5.47 9.12
N ARG A 141 12.94 -4.49 9.74
CA ARG A 141 11.68 -4.73 10.45
C ARG A 141 10.47 -4.54 9.53
N TYR A 142 10.56 -3.62 8.57
CA TYR A 142 9.50 -3.39 7.59
C TYR A 142 10.09 -3.30 6.18
N LEU A 143 9.59 -4.12 5.28
CA LEU A 143 9.86 -4.05 3.85
C LEU A 143 8.57 -3.71 3.10
N HIS A 144 8.62 -2.68 2.26
CA HIS A 144 7.55 -2.33 1.34
C HIS A 144 8.04 -2.44 -0.10
N VAL A 145 7.36 -3.22 -0.92
CA VAL A 145 7.60 -3.29 -2.36
C VAL A 145 6.38 -2.76 -3.09
N SER A 146 6.49 -1.52 -3.56
CA SER A 146 5.43 -0.84 -4.29
C SER A 146 5.39 -1.25 -5.75
N GLU A 147 4.18 -1.49 -6.28
CA GLU A 147 3.92 -1.93 -7.67
C GLU A 147 4.68 -3.21 -8.03
N PHE A 148 4.67 -4.20 -7.12
CA PHE A 148 5.40 -5.46 -7.32
C PHE A 148 4.91 -6.25 -8.53
N GLY A 149 3.60 -6.23 -8.86
CA GLY A 149 3.06 -6.82 -10.07
C GLY A 149 3.70 -6.24 -11.33
N LYS A 150 3.85 -4.91 -11.38
CA LYS A 150 4.53 -4.21 -12.49
C LYS A 150 6.01 -4.58 -12.58
N ILE A 151 6.69 -4.75 -11.43
CA ILE A 151 8.08 -5.23 -11.41
C ILE A 151 8.14 -6.65 -11.98
N CYS A 152 7.27 -7.55 -11.58
CA CYS A 152 7.20 -8.93 -12.09
C CYS A 152 6.97 -8.97 -13.61
N ALA A 153 6.07 -8.14 -14.12
CA ALA A 153 5.72 -8.13 -15.53
C ALA A 153 6.81 -7.52 -16.43
N ARG A 154 7.49 -6.48 -15.96
CA ARG A 154 8.43 -5.69 -16.79
C ARG A 154 9.90 -5.93 -16.50
N GLN A 155 10.23 -6.43 -15.32
CA GLN A 155 11.60 -6.65 -14.84
C GLN A 155 11.69 -7.98 -14.06
N PRO A 156 11.48 -9.14 -14.72
CA PRO A 156 11.41 -10.44 -14.05
C PRO A 156 12.68 -10.80 -13.26
N GLU A 157 13.86 -10.42 -13.77
CA GLU A 157 15.14 -10.63 -13.07
C GLU A 157 15.21 -9.84 -11.76
N LYS A 158 14.74 -8.59 -11.76
CA LYS A 158 14.63 -7.78 -10.56
C LYS A 158 13.61 -8.35 -9.58
N ALA A 159 12.47 -8.85 -10.07
CA ALA A 159 11.49 -9.51 -9.24
C ALA A 159 12.11 -10.73 -8.53
N ARG A 160 12.88 -11.54 -9.26
CA ARG A 160 13.62 -12.68 -8.69
C ARG A 160 14.64 -12.22 -7.64
N GLU A 161 15.38 -11.15 -7.91
CA GLU A 161 16.35 -10.59 -6.97
C GLU A 161 15.68 -10.09 -5.67
N ILE A 162 14.52 -9.46 -5.77
CA ILE A 162 13.71 -9.04 -4.60
C ILE A 162 13.29 -10.26 -3.77
N VAL A 163 12.79 -11.30 -4.42
CA VAL A 163 12.33 -12.53 -3.74
C VAL A 163 13.48 -13.24 -3.05
N THR A 164 14.63 -13.41 -3.73
CA THR A 164 15.77 -14.16 -3.19
C THR A 164 16.72 -13.35 -2.31
N GLY A 165 16.56 -12.05 -2.25
CA GLY A 165 17.41 -11.14 -1.48
C GLY A 165 16.64 -10.31 -0.47
N ALA A 166 15.73 -9.44 -0.92
CA ALA A 166 15.05 -8.51 -0.03
C ALA A 166 14.08 -9.21 0.93
N PHE A 167 13.35 -10.24 0.50
CA PHE A 167 12.45 -10.98 1.40
C PHE A 167 13.22 -11.78 2.45
N GLU A 168 14.42 -12.27 2.12
CA GLU A 168 15.30 -12.96 3.07
C GLU A 168 15.99 -12.02 4.08
N ALA A 169 16.05 -10.72 3.77
CA ALA A 169 16.54 -9.71 4.73
C ALA A 169 15.52 -9.37 5.83
N VAL A 170 14.28 -9.82 5.70
CA VAL A 170 13.20 -9.62 6.69
C VAL A 170 13.04 -10.89 7.51
N SER A 171 13.30 -10.81 8.82
CA SER A 171 13.10 -11.96 9.71
C SER A 171 11.63 -12.35 9.82
N THR A 172 11.33 -13.57 10.27
CA THR A 172 9.97 -14.11 10.41
C THR A 172 9.09 -13.30 11.37
N GLU A 173 9.69 -12.59 12.32
CA GLU A 173 8.98 -11.71 13.27
C GLU A 173 8.70 -10.31 12.73
N CYS A 174 9.14 -10.03 11.50
CA CYS A 174 9.07 -8.71 10.88
C CYS A 174 8.01 -8.68 9.75
N PHE A 175 7.86 -7.54 9.08
CA PHE A 175 6.73 -7.28 8.21
C PHE A 175 7.18 -7.02 6.78
N THR A 176 6.62 -7.76 5.83
CA THR A 176 6.75 -7.49 4.39
C THR A 176 5.39 -7.17 3.81
N THR A 177 5.29 -6.06 3.09
CA THR A 177 4.10 -5.68 2.32
C THR A 177 4.45 -5.52 0.87
N ILE A 178 3.80 -6.27 0.00
CA ILE A 178 3.85 -6.09 -1.46
C ILE A 178 2.48 -5.61 -1.92
N GLU A 179 2.44 -4.60 -2.80
CA GLU A 179 1.18 -4.07 -3.31
C GLU A 179 1.27 -3.73 -4.79
N SER A 180 0.19 -3.97 -5.52
CA SER A 180 0.07 -3.61 -6.94
C SER A 180 -1.37 -3.61 -7.42
N THR A 181 -1.61 -2.97 -8.58
CA THR A 181 -2.72 -3.34 -9.47
C THR A 181 -2.42 -4.69 -10.13
N ALA A 182 -3.39 -5.31 -10.80
CA ALA A 182 -3.17 -6.54 -11.56
C ALA A 182 -2.28 -6.25 -12.79
N GLU A 183 -1.26 -7.08 -13.03
CA GLU A 183 -0.32 -6.92 -14.16
C GLU A 183 -0.18 -8.23 -14.94
N GLY A 184 -1.33 -8.82 -15.32
CA GLY A 184 -1.37 -10.08 -16.04
C GLY A 184 -1.50 -11.30 -15.10
N ARG A 185 -1.46 -12.50 -15.71
CA ARG A 185 -1.67 -13.78 -15.03
C ARG A 185 -0.39 -14.62 -14.99
N ALA A 186 0.74 -13.99 -14.65
CA ALA A 186 2.04 -14.67 -14.55
C ALA A 186 2.97 -13.93 -13.60
N GLY A 187 3.98 -14.64 -13.09
CA GLY A 187 5.04 -14.12 -12.23
C GLY A 187 4.69 -14.11 -10.74
N TYR A 188 5.70 -13.83 -9.92
CA TYR A 188 5.61 -13.96 -8.46
C TYR A 188 4.41 -13.28 -7.82
N PHE A 189 4.05 -12.06 -8.27
CA PHE A 189 2.91 -11.36 -7.67
C PHE A 189 1.59 -12.11 -7.91
N PHE A 190 1.37 -12.55 -9.14
CA PHE A 190 0.20 -13.35 -9.49
C PHE A 190 0.17 -14.67 -8.71
N ASP A 191 1.29 -15.41 -8.71
CA ASP A 191 1.39 -16.70 -8.03
C ASP A 191 1.14 -16.57 -6.52
N TYR A 192 1.70 -15.52 -5.89
CA TYR A 192 1.46 -15.24 -4.47
C TYR A 192 0.01 -14.81 -4.18
N CYS A 193 -0.62 -14.03 -5.07
CA CYS A 193 -2.05 -13.73 -4.96
C CYS A 193 -2.89 -15.00 -4.98
N GLN A 194 -2.64 -15.91 -5.94
CA GLN A 194 -3.37 -17.17 -6.07
C GLN A 194 -3.22 -18.06 -4.82
N LEU A 195 -1.99 -18.20 -4.31
CA LEU A 195 -1.72 -18.99 -3.11
C LEU A 195 -2.40 -18.40 -1.87
N ALA A 196 -2.31 -17.08 -1.70
CA ALA A 196 -2.87 -16.39 -0.54
C ALA A 196 -4.40 -16.33 -0.59
N GLU A 197 -5.00 -16.11 -1.77
CA GLU A 197 -6.44 -16.18 -1.97
C GLU A 197 -7.00 -17.58 -1.68
N LYS A 198 -6.33 -18.63 -2.17
CA LYS A 198 -6.69 -20.02 -1.88
C LYS A 198 -6.65 -20.33 -0.38
N ALA A 199 -5.61 -19.86 0.32
CA ALA A 199 -5.49 -20.04 1.76
C ALA A 199 -6.63 -19.33 2.51
N LEU A 200 -6.99 -18.10 2.08
CA LEU A 200 -8.11 -17.33 2.62
C LEU A 200 -9.45 -18.08 2.41
N MET A 201 -9.73 -18.55 1.20
CA MET A 201 -10.97 -19.29 0.88
C MET A 201 -11.10 -20.59 1.67
N GLN A 202 -9.98 -21.24 2.00
CA GLN A 202 -9.93 -22.47 2.80
C GLN A 202 -9.98 -22.20 4.31
N GLY A 203 -9.99 -20.96 4.77
CA GLY A 203 -9.92 -20.61 6.19
C GLY A 203 -8.62 -21.09 6.87
N LYS A 204 -7.52 -21.20 6.10
CA LYS A 204 -6.24 -21.72 6.61
C LYS A 204 -5.65 -20.77 7.66
N SER A 205 -5.20 -21.31 8.78
CA SER A 205 -4.35 -20.57 9.71
C SER A 205 -3.00 -20.26 9.07
N LEU A 206 -2.61 -18.98 9.07
CA LEU A 206 -1.38 -18.54 8.44
C LEU A 206 -0.19 -18.64 9.40
N SER A 207 0.92 -19.19 8.92
CA SER A 207 2.22 -19.08 9.57
C SER A 207 2.88 -17.73 9.25
N PRO A 208 3.91 -17.28 9.98
CA PRO A 208 4.62 -16.03 9.68
C PRO A 208 5.22 -15.95 8.26
N LEU A 209 5.39 -17.08 7.58
CA LEU A 209 5.90 -17.15 6.20
C LEU A 209 4.80 -17.20 5.14
N ASP A 210 3.56 -17.43 5.53
CA ASP A 210 2.42 -17.41 4.60
C ASP A 210 2.02 -15.96 4.27
N TRP A 211 1.60 -15.72 3.03
CA TRP A 211 1.08 -14.43 2.60
C TRP A 211 -0.39 -14.27 3.01
N LYS A 212 -0.71 -13.17 3.70
CA LYS A 212 -2.09 -12.75 3.93
C LYS A 212 -2.58 -11.93 2.76
N PHE A 213 -3.71 -12.35 2.18
CA PHE A 213 -4.31 -11.72 1.01
C PHE A 213 -5.25 -10.59 1.41
N PHE A 214 -5.08 -9.44 0.77
CA PHE A 214 -5.99 -8.31 0.83
C PHE A 214 -6.39 -7.93 -0.59
N PHE A 215 -7.71 -7.86 -0.82
CA PHE A 215 -8.26 -7.46 -2.11
C PHE A 215 -9.14 -6.23 -1.96
N PHE A 216 -8.74 -5.14 -2.62
CA PHE A 216 -9.46 -3.88 -2.61
C PHE A 216 -9.87 -3.49 -4.02
N SER A 217 -11.06 -3.90 -4.38
CA SER A 217 -11.66 -3.67 -5.68
C SER A 217 -12.09 -2.21 -5.89
N TRP A 218 -12.31 -1.85 -7.15
CA TRP A 218 -12.67 -0.50 -7.54
C TRP A 218 -13.98 0.01 -6.93
N TRP A 219 -14.97 -0.85 -6.71
CA TRP A 219 -16.28 -0.44 -6.18
C TRP A 219 -16.26 -0.07 -4.69
N LYS A 220 -15.21 -0.37 -3.97
CA LYS A 220 -15.03 0.08 -2.58
C LYS A 220 -14.73 1.58 -2.49
N ASN A 221 -14.26 2.22 -3.57
CA ASN A 221 -13.97 3.65 -3.55
C ASN A 221 -15.20 4.50 -3.92
N PRO A 222 -15.77 5.29 -2.99
CA PRO A 222 -16.95 6.10 -3.26
C PRO A 222 -16.72 7.21 -4.31
N GLN A 223 -15.47 7.57 -4.59
CA GLN A 223 -15.13 8.55 -5.63
C GLN A 223 -15.23 7.99 -7.05
N TYR A 224 -15.36 6.66 -7.21
CA TYR A 224 -15.53 6.03 -8.51
C TYR A 224 -17.01 5.98 -8.88
N ALA A 225 -17.61 7.16 -9.02
CA ALA A 225 -19.01 7.37 -9.32
C ALA A 225 -19.19 8.68 -10.10
N ILE A 226 -19.96 8.63 -11.20
CA ILE A 226 -20.38 9.80 -11.98
C ILE A 226 -21.86 9.67 -12.33
N ASP A 227 -22.51 10.78 -12.65
CA ASP A 227 -23.90 10.71 -13.09
C ASP A 227 -24.01 10.03 -14.47
N PRO A 228 -24.95 9.10 -14.64
CA PRO A 228 -25.16 8.41 -15.92
C PRO A 228 -25.54 9.42 -17.03
N VAL A 229 -24.85 9.33 -18.15
CA VAL A 229 -25.12 10.17 -19.35
C VAL A 229 -25.61 9.37 -20.56
N GLU A 230 -25.50 8.05 -20.48
CA GLU A 230 -25.86 7.13 -21.56
C GLU A 230 -26.27 5.75 -21.02
N GLN A 231 -26.93 4.95 -21.84
CA GLN A 231 -27.32 3.58 -21.48
C GLN A 231 -26.09 2.66 -21.49
N LEU A 232 -26.06 1.73 -20.55
CA LEU A 232 -25.02 0.70 -20.48
C LEU A 232 -25.21 -0.35 -21.59
N PRO A 233 -24.14 -0.79 -22.25
CA PRO A 233 -24.20 -1.96 -23.13
C PRO A 233 -24.58 -3.22 -22.33
N GLN A 234 -25.36 -4.15 -22.96
CA GLN A 234 -25.81 -5.39 -22.31
C GLN A 234 -24.66 -6.17 -21.67
N ARG A 235 -23.50 -6.30 -22.35
CA ARG A 235 -22.32 -6.98 -21.82
C ARG A 235 -21.84 -6.45 -20.46
N LEU A 236 -22.02 -5.14 -20.20
CA LEU A 236 -21.65 -4.56 -18.91
C LEU A 236 -22.73 -4.79 -17.85
N THR A 237 -23.99 -4.82 -18.25
CA THR A 237 -25.08 -5.22 -17.35
C THR A 237 -24.84 -6.64 -16.86
N ASP A 238 -24.59 -7.58 -17.79
CA ASP A 238 -24.29 -8.97 -17.47
C ASP A 238 -23.06 -9.11 -16.56
N TYR A 239 -21.99 -8.35 -16.85
CA TYR A 239 -20.80 -8.31 -16.02
C TYR A 239 -21.06 -7.81 -14.59
N PHE A 240 -21.85 -6.75 -14.42
CA PHE A 240 -22.18 -6.23 -13.09
C PHE A 240 -23.10 -7.16 -12.32
N ASP A 241 -23.98 -7.88 -12.99
CA ASP A 241 -24.84 -8.90 -12.38
C ASP A 241 -24.00 -10.10 -11.90
N GLU A 242 -23.00 -10.52 -12.69
CA GLU A 242 -22.04 -11.54 -12.31
C GLU A 242 -21.23 -11.11 -11.05
N LEU A 243 -20.72 -9.86 -11.03
CA LEU A 243 -20.01 -9.33 -9.87
C LEU A 243 -20.90 -9.28 -8.63
N SER A 244 -22.14 -8.84 -8.80
CA SER A 244 -23.11 -8.76 -7.70
C SER A 244 -23.39 -10.15 -7.12
N GLY A 245 -23.55 -11.15 -7.97
CA GLY A 245 -23.73 -12.55 -7.57
C GLY A 245 -22.50 -13.14 -6.87
N LYS A 246 -21.31 -12.90 -7.43
CA LYS A 246 -20.05 -13.45 -6.91
C LYS A 246 -19.63 -12.87 -5.56
N TYR A 247 -19.79 -11.57 -5.38
CA TYR A 247 -19.30 -10.86 -4.20
C TYR A 247 -20.38 -10.38 -3.23
N GLY A 248 -21.66 -10.62 -3.54
CA GLY A 248 -22.78 -10.17 -2.71
C GLY A 248 -22.90 -8.64 -2.61
N ILE A 249 -22.48 -7.91 -3.67
CA ILE A 249 -22.46 -6.45 -3.69
C ILE A 249 -23.60 -5.88 -4.50
N THR A 250 -23.99 -4.64 -4.21
CA THR A 250 -24.93 -3.87 -5.04
C THR A 250 -24.21 -2.64 -5.58
N LEU A 251 -24.01 -2.63 -6.91
CA LEU A 251 -23.45 -1.49 -7.62
C LEU A 251 -24.58 -0.51 -7.98
N ASN A 252 -24.42 0.75 -7.60
CA ASN A 252 -25.36 1.79 -8.01
C ASN A 252 -25.06 2.28 -9.43
N ASP A 253 -26.03 2.99 -10.04
CA ASP A 253 -25.93 3.44 -11.42
C ASP A 253 -24.76 4.41 -11.65
N ARG A 254 -24.39 5.21 -10.65
CA ARG A 254 -23.26 6.13 -10.73
C ARG A 254 -21.92 5.38 -10.78
N GLN A 255 -21.76 4.28 -10.04
CA GLN A 255 -20.58 3.42 -10.09
C GLN A 255 -20.47 2.70 -11.44
N LYS A 256 -21.61 2.16 -11.93
CA LYS A 256 -21.68 1.51 -13.25
C LYS A 256 -21.34 2.48 -14.38
N ALA A 257 -21.86 3.70 -14.33
CA ALA A 257 -21.57 4.77 -15.29
C ALA A 257 -20.08 5.17 -15.26
N TRP A 258 -19.48 5.28 -14.07
CA TRP A 258 -18.06 5.55 -13.93
C TRP A 258 -17.21 4.44 -14.56
N TYR A 259 -17.53 3.18 -14.28
CA TYR A 259 -16.79 2.04 -14.84
C TYR A 259 -16.86 2.07 -16.38
N TYR A 260 -18.03 2.27 -16.94
CA TYR A 260 -18.21 2.34 -18.39
C TYR A 260 -17.43 3.49 -19.03
N ALA A 261 -17.47 4.68 -18.44
CA ALA A 261 -16.69 5.82 -18.92
C ALA A 261 -15.19 5.56 -18.90
N LYS A 262 -14.69 4.90 -17.83
CA LYS A 262 -13.29 4.50 -17.71
C LYS A 262 -12.88 3.42 -18.70
N GLU A 263 -13.73 2.43 -18.91
CA GLU A 263 -13.47 1.35 -19.86
C GLU A 263 -13.32 1.87 -21.29
N LYS A 264 -14.12 2.86 -21.70
CA LYS A 264 -13.96 3.51 -23.02
C LYS A 264 -12.57 4.12 -23.23
N THR A 265 -11.93 4.59 -22.16
CA THR A 265 -10.60 5.19 -22.21
C THR A 265 -9.49 4.15 -22.10
N LEU A 266 -9.67 3.14 -21.26
CA LEU A 266 -8.63 2.18 -20.91
C LEU A 266 -8.68 0.90 -21.75
N GLY A 267 -9.84 0.57 -22.35
CA GLY A 267 -10.01 -0.68 -23.09
C GLY A 267 -9.64 -1.89 -22.24
N ASP A 268 -8.78 -2.74 -22.77
CA ASP A 268 -8.33 -3.97 -22.11
C ASP A 268 -7.57 -3.73 -20.80
N ASP A 269 -6.99 -2.54 -20.62
CA ASP A 269 -6.30 -2.17 -19.38
C ASP A 269 -7.26 -1.92 -18.21
N MET A 270 -8.57 -1.84 -18.46
CA MET A 270 -9.56 -1.59 -17.40
C MET A 270 -9.49 -2.62 -16.27
N LYS A 271 -9.44 -3.91 -16.60
CA LYS A 271 -9.37 -4.99 -15.61
C LYS A 271 -8.02 -5.05 -14.89
N ARG A 272 -6.95 -4.55 -15.54
CA ARG A 272 -5.63 -4.44 -14.92
C ARG A 272 -5.60 -3.35 -13.86
N GLU A 273 -6.11 -2.18 -14.18
CA GLU A 273 -6.06 -1.00 -13.33
C GLU A 273 -7.15 -1.00 -12.24
N TYR A 274 -8.27 -1.65 -12.52
CA TYR A 274 -9.46 -1.73 -11.67
C TYR A 274 -9.95 -3.18 -11.54
N PRO A 275 -9.18 -4.05 -10.86
CA PRO A 275 -9.49 -5.47 -10.72
C PRO A 275 -10.80 -5.71 -9.96
N SER A 276 -11.42 -6.86 -10.30
CA SER A 276 -12.73 -7.31 -9.79
C SER A 276 -12.76 -8.83 -9.57
#